data_fe463da532cb53f25e6bc559de8edc11
#
_entry.id   fe463da532cb53f25e6bc559de8edc11
#
_cell.length_a   1.000
_cell.length_b   1.000
_cell.length_c   1.000
_cell.angle_alpha   90.00
_cell.angle_beta   90.00
_cell.angle_gamma   90.00
#
_symmetry.space_group_name_H-M   'P 1'
#
loop_
_entity.id
_entity.type
_entity.pdbx_description
1 polymer ?
#
loop_
_entity_poly.entity_id
_entity_poly.type
_entity_poly.pdbx_seq_one_letter_code
_entity_poly.pdbx_strand_id
1 'polypeptide(L)'
;MSRPILLPDKQALMAPELCGSIGSYVAAWACGSCRMAWEQRFDKRRKSAHRFEIADTRGALRLTVPIAKPPSSSVSWADVRISTHDAWWDIHRVTLESAYGRTPYFEFYADRFLPMLTAGVEERFPRLEQLAGAWHEQILDILGMGQGANPGAEEIVLPPPAAEELAPYRQVREAQLGFIGSLSVLDLIFNLGPEAQLYLDSAARRAYTSK
;
A
#
# COMPACT_ATOMS: atom_id res chain seq x y z
N MET A 1 -18.86 17.62 1.30
CA MET A 1 -19.81 16.61 1.81
C MET A 1 -19.00 15.45 2.35
N SER A 2 -19.22 15.03 3.62
CA SER A 2 -18.52 13.87 4.18
C SER A 2 -18.94 12.61 3.43
N ARG A 3 -17.98 11.81 3.05
CA ARG A 3 -18.19 10.49 2.45
C ARG A 3 -18.96 9.58 3.42
N PRO A 4 -19.99 8.82 2.97
CA PRO A 4 -20.63 7.82 3.81
C PRO A 4 -19.66 6.65 4.05
N ILE A 5 -19.26 6.46 5.31
CA ILE A 5 -18.44 5.33 5.75
C ILE A 5 -19.37 4.13 5.95
N LEU A 6 -18.99 2.94 5.45
CA LEU A 6 -19.81 1.73 5.52
C LEU A 6 -19.85 1.15 6.94
N LEU A 7 -18.73 1.21 7.65
CA LEU A 7 -18.55 0.67 8.99
C LEU A 7 -17.95 1.77 9.91
N PRO A 8 -18.74 2.81 10.27
CA PRO A 8 -18.22 4.00 10.94
C PRO A 8 -17.70 3.73 12.36
N ASP A 9 -18.23 2.70 13.03
CA ASP A 9 -17.84 2.31 14.41
C ASP A 9 -16.66 1.33 14.41
N LYS A 10 -16.08 1.02 13.25
CA LYS A 10 -14.97 0.08 13.08
C LYS A 10 -13.73 0.77 12.57
N GLN A 11 -12.57 0.26 12.99
CA GLN A 11 -11.27 0.58 12.43
C GLN A 11 -10.66 -0.67 11.80
N ALA A 12 -10.20 -0.57 10.55
CA ALA A 12 -9.58 -1.70 9.90
C ALA A 12 -8.18 -1.96 10.48
N LEU A 13 -7.96 -3.17 10.99
CA LEU A 13 -6.65 -3.66 11.37
C LEU A 13 -6.01 -4.36 10.17
N MET A 14 -5.06 -3.68 9.54
CA MET A 14 -4.32 -4.19 8.40
C MET A 14 -3.11 -5.02 8.86
N ALA A 15 -2.78 -6.05 8.11
CA ALA A 15 -1.51 -6.72 8.29
C ALA A 15 -0.33 -5.79 7.95
N PRO A 16 0.90 -6.03 8.47
CA PRO A 16 2.09 -5.30 8.06
C PRO A 16 2.30 -5.38 6.54
N GLU A 17 2.32 -4.23 5.87
CA GLU A 17 2.56 -4.10 4.43
C GLU A 17 3.40 -2.86 4.16
N LEU A 18 4.44 -2.99 3.31
CA LEU A 18 5.27 -1.86 2.91
C LEU A 18 4.48 -0.84 2.09
N CYS A 19 3.78 -1.34 1.09
CA CYS A 19 2.86 -0.59 0.27
C CYS A 19 1.67 -1.52 0.00
N GLY A 20 0.58 -1.28 0.67
CA GLY A 20 -0.58 -2.17 0.67
C GLY A 20 -1.16 -2.38 -0.72
N SER A 21 -1.76 -3.54 -0.93
CA SER A 21 -2.50 -3.83 -2.16
C SER A 21 -3.75 -2.96 -2.28
N ILE A 22 -4.28 -2.84 -3.49
CA ILE A 22 -5.57 -2.17 -3.71
C ILE A 22 -6.65 -2.81 -2.82
N GLY A 23 -6.69 -4.15 -2.73
CA GLY A 23 -7.65 -4.85 -1.87
C GLY A 23 -7.52 -4.48 -0.39
N SER A 24 -6.28 -4.32 0.12
CA SER A 24 -6.06 -3.89 1.51
C SER A 24 -6.63 -2.50 1.78
N TYR A 25 -6.50 -1.58 0.81
CA TYR A 25 -7.09 -0.24 0.95
C TYR A 25 -8.60 -0.21 0.69
N VAL A 26 -9.17 -1.14 -0.08
CA VAL A 26 -10.63 -1.34 -0.16
C VAL A 26 -11.20 -1.73 1.20
N ALA A 27 -10.53 -2.63 1.92
CA ALA A 27 -10.93 -3.02 3.28
C ALA A 27 -10.83 -1.83 4.27
N ALA A 28 -9.70 -1.11 4.24
CA ALA A 28 -9.52 0.09 5.05
C ALA A 28 -10.56 1.18 4.73
N TRP A 29 -10.90 1.34 3.46
CA TRP A 29 -11.89 2.31 2.99
C TRP A 29 -13.27 2.05 3.58
N ALA A 30 -13.69 0.80 3.74
CA ALA A 30 -14.98 0.46 4.33
C ALA A 30 -15.14 0.98 5.76
N CYS A 31 -14.07 1.01 6.54
CA CYS A 31 -14.06 1.51 7.92
C CYS A 31 -13.80 3.02 8.03
N GLY A 32 -13.28 3.65 7.00
CA GLY A 32 -12.90 5.07 7.01
C GLY A 32 -11.62 5.40 7.75
N SER A 33 -11.11 4.49 8.56
CA SER A 33 -9.84 4.56 9.28
C SER A 33 -9.19 3.19 9.34
N CYS A 34 -7.86 3.18 9.44
CA CYS A 34 -7.09 1.94 9.54
C CYS A 34 -5.80 2.14 10.32
N ARG A 35 -5.24 1.05 10.80
CA ARG A 35 -3.85 0.98 11.24
C ARG A 35 -3.22 -0.35 10.83
N MET A 36 -1.91 -0.38 10.72
CA MET A 36 -1.15 -1.60 10.48
C MET A 36 -0.68 -2.23 11.79
N ALA A 37 -0.82 -3.53 11.90
CA ALA A 37 -0.50 -4.32 13.10
C ALA A 37 1.00 -4.71 13.13
N TRP A 38 1.89 -3.72 13.21
CA TRP A 38 3.35 -3.95 13.22
C TRP A 38 3.83 -4.70 14.47
N GLU A 39 3.05 -4.70 15.54
CA GLU A 39 3.28 -5.47 16.76
C GLU A 39 3.16 -6.98 16.58
N GLN A 40 2.56 -7.45 15.47
CA GLN A 40 2.46 -8.87 15.17
C GLN A 40 3.84 -9.52 15.06
N ARG A 41 3.89 -10.78 15.51
CA ARG A 41 5.09 -11.60 15.43
C ARG A 41 5.59 -11.72 13.99
N PHE A 42 6.91 -11.60 13.82
CA PHE A 42 7.56 -11.79 12.52
C PHE A 42 7.25 -13.18 11.94
N ASP A 43 6.71 -13.20 10.74
CA ASP A 43 6.52 -14.40 9.93
C ASP A 43 7.21 -14.21 8.57
N LYS A 44 8.28 -15.00 8.33
CA LYS A 44 9.04 -14.97 7.07
C LYS A 44 8.20 -15.28 5.82
N ARG A 45 7.02 -15.86 5.98
CA ARG A 45 6.07 -16.15 4.89
C ARG A 45 5.29 -14.92 4.46
N ARG A 46 5.11 -13.93 5.35
CA ARG A 46 4.43 -12.67 5.05
C ARG A 46 5.36 -11.75 4.24
N LYS A 47 5.37 -11.97 2.93
CA LYS A 47 6.26 -11.22 2.02
C LYS A 47 5.76 -9.81 1.72
N SER A 48 4.44 -9.56 1.81
CA SER A 48 3.84 -8.22 1.61
C SER A 48 4.37 -7.17 2.59
N ALA A 49 4.87 -7.58 3.76
CA ALA A 49 5.44 -6.63 4.73
C ALA A 49 6.63 -5.85 4.17
N HIS A 50 7.42 -6.43 3.26
CA HIS A 50 8.60 -5.78 2.67
C HIS A 50 8.66 -5.86 1.14
N ARG A 51 7.54 -6.24 0.50
CA ARG A 51 7.41 -6.35 -0.96
C ARG A 51 6.08 -5.77 -1.41
N PHE A 52 6.08 -5.20 -2.61
CA PHE A 52 4.85 -4.74 -3.29
C PHE A 52 4.96 -4.96 -4.79
N GLU A 53 3.83 -4.97 -5.47
CA GLU A 53 3.76 -5.23 -6.91
C GLU A 53 3.33 -3.96 -7.66
N ILE A 54 3.96 -3.74 -8.81
CA ILE A 54 3.68 -2.64 -9.74
C ILE A 54 3.49 -3.19 -11.15
N ALA A 55 2.87 -2.40 -12.03
CA ALA A 55 2.80 -2.74 -13.46
C ALA A 55 4.05 -2.29 -14.19
N ASP A 56 4.81 -3.24 -14.74
CA ASP A 56 5.94 -2.98 -15.64
C ASP A 56 5.58 -3.31 -17.10
N THR A 57 6.51 -3.18 -18.02
CA THR A 57 6.33 -3.46 -19.45
C THR A 57 5.99 -4.92 -19.75
N ARG A 58 6.31 -5.84 -18.86
CA ARG A 58 6.13 -7.29 -19.02
C ARG A 58 5.04 -7.88 -18.12
N GLY A 59 4.35 -7.07 -17.35
CA GLY A 59 3.32 -7.51 -16.39
C GLY A 59 3.59 -7.01 -14.97
N ALA A 60 3.11 -7.76 -13.99
CA ALA A 60 3.37 -7.46 -12.59
C ALA A 60 4.85 -7.65 -12.24
N LEU A 61 5.48 -6.62 -11.71
CA LEU A 61 6.85 -6.61 -11.22
C LEU A 61 6.85 -6.42 -9.71
N ARG A 62 7.59 -7.28 -9.03
CA ARG A 62 7.73 -7.22 -7.57
C ARG A 62 8.96 -6.43 -7.17
N LEU A 63 8.75 -5.38 -6.38
CA LEU A 63 9.81 -4.64 -5.71
C LEU A 63 9.97 -5.14 -4.27
N THR A 64 11.21 -5.24 -3.81
CA THR A 64 11.54 -5.79 -2.49
C THR A 64 12.48 -4.85 -1.76
N VAL A 65 12.07 -4.36 -0.59
CA VAL A 65 12.99 -3.73 0.37
C VAL A 65 13.72 -4.85 1.11
N PRO A 66 15.05 -4.94 1.02
CA PRO A 66 15.81 -5.95 1.73
C PRO A 66 15.74 -5.69 3.23
N ILE A 67 15.54 -6.75 4.01
CA ILE A 67 15.49 -6.68 5.47
C ILE A 67 16.67 -7.43 6.07
N ALA A 68 17.20 -6.91 7.17
CA ALA A 68 18.20 -7.61 7.97
C ALA A 68 17.55 -8.86 8.58
N LYS A 69 18.33 -9.95 8.65
CA LYS A 69 17.84 -11.19 9.27
C LYS A 69 17.50 -10.92 10.74
N PRO A 70 16.25 -11.10 11.15
CA PRO A 70 15.88 -10.94 12.55
C PRO A 70 16.65 -11.90 13.45
N PRO A 71 17.05 -11.48 14.68
CA PRO A 71 17.85 -12.28 15.59
C PRO A 71 17.12 -13.54 16.07
N SER A 72 15.80 -13.50 16.11
CA SER A 72 14.96 -14.65 16.46
C SER A 72 13.60 -14.57 15.76
N SER A 73 12.85 -15.66 15.79
CA SER A 73 11.47 -15.68 15.30
C SER A 73 10.45 -15.13 16.31
N SER A 74 10.90 -14.67 17.48
CA SER A 74 10.03 -14.05 18.50
C SER A 74 9.91 -12.53 18.38
N VAL A 75 10.70 -11.88 17.51
CA VAL A 75 10.61 -10.45 17.27
C VAL A 75 9.28 -10.08 16.61
N SER A 76 8.84 -8.84 16.81
CA SER A 76 7.72 -8.25 16.07
C SER A 76 8.16 -7.72 14.70
N TRP A 77 7.20 -7.47 13.82
CA TRP A 77 7.49 -6.76 12.57
C TRP A 77 8.00 -5.34 12.82
N ALA A 78 7.60 -4.70 13.94
CA ALA A 78 8.07 -3.38 14.34
C ALA A 78 9.60 -3.34 14.59
N ASP A 79 10.20 -4.47 14.94
CA ASP A 79 11.64 -4.57 15.21
C ASP A 79 12.48 -4.92 13.97
N VAL A 80 11.83 -5.21 12.84
CA VAL A 80 12.52 -5.60 11.60
C VAL A 80 13.25 -4.41 11.00
N ARG A 81 14.58 -4.53 10.85
CA ARG A 81 15.43 -3.48 10.29
C ARG A 81 15.56 -3.63 8.77
N ILE A 82 15.67 -2.50 8.10
CA ILE A 82 16.05 -2.46 6.68
C ILE A 82 17.53 -2.86 6.55
N SER A 83 17.85 -3.61 5.50
CA SER A 83 19.23 -3.97 5.17
C SER A 83 19.91 -2.86 4.38
N THR A 84 21.19 -2.67 4.62
CA THR A 84 22.06 -1.72 3.89
C THR A 84 22.69 -2.33 2.63
N HIS A 85 22.37 -3.60 2.31
CA HIS A 85 22.90 -4.25 1.10
C HIS A 85 22.26 -3.70 -0.15
N ASP A 86 23.08 -3.44 -1.16
CA ASP A 86 22.72 -2.93 -2.48
C ASP A 86 22.03 -1.56 -2.44
N ALA A 87 22.08 -0.82 -3.51
CA ALA A 87 21.37 0.44 -3.68
C ALA A 87 19.92 0.20 -4.12
N TRP A 88 19.17 -0.63 -3.35
CA TRP A 88 17.80 -1.02 -3.68
C TRP A 88 16.85 0.18 -3.85
N TRP A 89 17.09 1.27 -3.13
CA TRP A 89 16.32 2.52 -3.25
C TRP A 89 16.43 3.14 -4.65
N ASP A 90 17.62 3.16 -5.25
CA ASP A 90 17.81 3.67 -6.62
C ASP A 90 17.09 2.78 -7.63
N ILE A 91 17.18 1.46 -7.45
CA ILE A 91 16.45 0.50 -8.29
C ILE A 91 14.94 0.76 -8.19
N HIS A 92 14.40 0.92 -6.98
CA HIS A 92 12.98 1.19 -6.78
C HIS A 92 12.57 2.52 -7.40
N ARG A 93 13.36 3.59 -7.17
CA ARG A 93 13.10 4.92 -7.72
C ARG A 93 13.02 4.89 -9.25
N VAL A 94 14.09 4.40 -9.89
CA VAL A 94 14.17 4.33 -11.37
C VAL A 94 13.05 3.42 -11.93
N THR A 95 12.73 2.34 -11.23
CA THR A 95 11.67 1.42 -11.66
C THR A 95 10.29 2.08 -11.57
N LEU A 96 9.98 2.82 -10.51
CA LEU A 96 8.73 3.56 -10.38
C LEU A 96 8.61 4.65 -11.44
N GLU A 97 9.68 5.42 -11.69
CA GLU A 97 9.74 6.44 -12.75
C GLU A 97 9.50 5.82 -14.14
N SER A 98 10.13 4.68 -14.43
CA SER A 98 9.97 3.97 -15.70
C SER A 98 8.56 3.38 -15.87
N ALA A 99 8.01 2.82 -14.79
CA ALA A 99 6.70 2.17 -14.81
C ALA A 99 5.56 3.18 -14.94
N TYR A 100 5.62 4.27 -14.16
CA TYR A 100 4.51 5.19 -13.98
C TYR A 100 4.70 6.60 -14.52
N GLY A 101 5.91 6.97 -15.00
CA GLY A 101 6.19 8.31 -15.49
C GLY A 101 5.29 8.81 -16.65
N ARG A 102 4.54 7.89 -17.28
CA ARG A 102 3.54 8.21 -18.33
C ARG A 102 2.10 8.13 -17.84
N THR A 103 1.87 7.86 -16.57
CA THR A 103 0.51 7.87 -16.01
C THR A 103 0.06 9.30 -15.77
N PRO A 104 -1.25 9.58 -15.79
CA PRO A 104 -1.78 10.95 -15.69
C PRO A 104 -1.40 11.68 -14.41
N TYR A 105 -1.17 10.95 -13.32
CA TYR A 105 -1.00 11.56 -12.00
C TYR A 105 0.36 11.30 -11.36
N PHE A 106 1.30 10.67 -12.06
CA PHE A 106 2.64 10.40 -11.50
C PHE A 106 3.35 11.69 -11.08
N GLU A 107 3.40 12.69 -11.95
CA GLU A 107 4.07 13.97 -11.66
C GLU A 107 3.48 14.70 -10.44
N PHE A 108 2.19 14.51 -10.16
CA PHE A 108 1.53 15.14 -9.02
C PHE A 108 1.83 14.48 -7.68
N TYR A 109 2.15 13.18 -7.69
CA TYR A 109 2.30 12.41 -6.44
C TYR A 109 3.68 11.81 -6.25
N ALA A 110 4.54 11.76 -7.27
CA ALA A 110 5.87 11.14 -7.19
C ALA A 110 6.73 11.76 -6.07
N ASP A 111 6.68 13.06 -5.91
CA ASP A 111 7.44 13.79 -4.88
C ASP A 111 7.05 13.43 -3.45
N ARG A 112 5.94 12.74 -3.25
CA ARG A 112 5.55 12.23 -1.94
C ARG A 112 6.25 10.93 -1.58
N PHE A 113 6.75 10.18 -2.54
CA PHE A 113 7.35 8.85 -2.36
C PHE A 113 8.82 8.80 -2.73
N LEU A 114 9.20 9.34 -3.88
CA LEU A 114 10.56 9.22 -4.41
C LEU A 114 11.65 9.83 -3.50
N PRO A 115 11.44 10.95 -2.78
CA PRO A 115 12.46 11.46 -1.85
C PRO A 115 12.78 10.51 -0.70
N MET A 116 11.89 9.55 -0.40
CA MET A 116 12.17 8.51 0.59
C MET A 116 13.04 7.37 0.04
N LEU A 117 13.21 7.29 -1.29
CA LEU A 117 14.02 6.30 -2.00
C LEU A 117 15.35 6.91 -2.46
N THR A 118 16.18 7.33 -1.52
CA THR A 118 17.50 7.91 -1.78
C THR A 118 18.56 7.32 -0.85
N ALA A 119 19.83 7.53 -1.17
CA ALA A 119 20.93 7.11 -0.29
C ALA A 119 20.71 7.61 1.15
N GLY A 120 21.03 6.77 2.14
CA GLY A 120 20.77 7.03 3.55
C GLY A 120 19.34 6.77 4.00
N VAL A 121 18.53 6.09 3.18
CA VAL A 121 17.18 5.69 3.56
C VAL A 121 17.16 4.83 4.82
N GLU A 122 18.14 3.95 5.00
CA GLU A 122 18.32 3.08 6.17
C GLU A 122 18.72 3.84 7.45
N GLU A 123 19.30 5.01 7.31
CA GLU A 123 19.61 5.90 8.42
C GLU A 123 18.36 6.70 8.85
N ARG A 124 17.58 7.15 7.86
CA ARG A 124 16.32 7.88 8.09
C ARG A 124 15.21 6.98 8.59
N PHE A 125 15.16 5.76 8.06
CA PHE A 125 14.17 4.74 8.38
C PHE A 125 14.88 3.42 8.75
N PRO A 126 15.52 3.34 9.93
CA PRO A 126 16.26 2.14 10.32
C PRO A 126 15.40 0.88 10.45
N ARG A 127 14.07 1.06 10.62
CA ARG A 127 13.10 -0.04 10.70
C ARG A 127 12.14 0.00 9.52
N LEU A 128 11.72 -1.20 9.09
CA LEU A 128 10.78 -1.34 8.00
C LEU A 128 9.45 -0.62 8.26
N GLU A 129 8.94 -0.70 9.49
CA GLU A 129 7.69 -0.02 9.88
C GLU A 129 7.75 1.50 9.68
N GLN A 130 8.94 2.11 9.88
CA GLN A 130 9.10 3.56 9.76
C GLN A 130 8.98 4.01 8.29
N LEU A 131 9.62 3.30 7.37
CA LEU A 131 9.48 3.57 5.94
C LEU A 131 8.05 3.29 5.47
N ALA A 132 7.50 2.15 5.85
CA ALA A 132 6.14 1.77 5.48
C ALA A 132 5.10 2.73 6.08
N GLY A 133 5.30 3.18 7.33
CA GLY A 133 4.45 4.18 7.97
C GLY A 133 4.46 5.51 7.24
N ALA A 134 5.66 6.01 6.87
CA ALA A 134 5.81 7.24 6.10
C ALA A 134 5.11 7.16 4.73
N TRP A 135 5.19 6.01 4.05
CA TRP A 135 4.46 5.78 2.80
C TRP A 135 2.94 5.71 3.03
N HIS A 136 2.54 4.97 4.07
CA HIS A 136 1.13 4.83 4.41
C HIS A 136 0.46 6.17 4.72
N GLU A 137 1.13 7.04 5.46
CA GLU A 137 0.66 8.40 5.74
C GLU A 137 0.42 9.18 4.44
N GLN A 138 1.35 9.13 3.48
CA GLN A 138 1.16 9.79 2.18
C GLN A 138 -0.02 9.20 1.41
N ILE A 139 -0.16 7.88 1.43
CA ILE A 139 -1.29 7.20 0.77
C ILE A 139 -2.62 7.61 1.39
N LEU A 140 -2.72 7.62 2.72
CA LEU A 140 -3.94 8.03 3.42
C LEU A 140 -4.31 9.48 3.13
N ASP A 141 -3.32 10.38 3.10
CA ASP A 141 -3.54 11.79 2.78
C ASP A 141 -4.06 11.96 1.32
N ILE A 142 -3.42 11.29 0.35
CA ILE A 142 -3.87 11.33 -1.06
C ILE A 142 -5.29 10.77 -1.21
N LEU A 143 -5.60 9.70 -0.49
CA LEU A 143 -6.92 9.07 -0.53
C LEU A 143 -7.96 9.81 0.33
N GLY A 144 -7.58 10.86 1.07
CA GLY A 144 -8.49 11.58 1.97
C GLY A 144 -9.04 10.68 3.08
N MET A 145 -8.27 9.71 3.54
CA MET A 145 -8.60 8.86 4.67
C MET A 145 -8.05 9.44 5.97
N GLY A 146 -8.79 9.25 7.06
CA GLY A 146 -8.33 9.66 8.39
C GLY A 146 -7.03 8.95 8.78
N GLN A 147 -6.06 9.74 9.24
CA GLN A 147 -4.82 9.21 9.80
C GLN A 147 -5.01 8.83 11.27
N GLY A 148 -4.50 7.67 11.65
CA GLY A 148 -4.42 7.25 13.04
C GLY A 148 -5.63 6.49 13.58
N ALA A 149 -5.54 6.18 14.87
CA ALA A 149 -6.59 5.49 15.58
C ALA A 149 -7.86 6.33 15.65
N ASN A 150 -8.98 5.74 15.36
CA ASN A 150 -10.30 6.30 15.67
C ASN A 150 -10.62 5.97 17.13
N PRO A 151 -10.50 6.92 18.08
CA PRO A 151 -10.73 6.64 19.48
C PRO A 151 -12.16 6.14 19.70
N GLY A 152 -12.29 4.93 20.20
CA GLY A 152 -13.59 4.30 20.46
C GLY A 152 -14.09 3.39 19.34
N ALA A 153 -13.46 3.34 18.18
CA ALA A 153 -13.78 2.35 17.15
C ALA A 153 -13.26 0.97 17.55
N GLU A 154 -14.05 -0.05 17.29
CA GLU A 154 -13.62 -1.43 17.45
C GLU A 154 -12.69 -1.84 16.28
N GLU A 155 -11.53 -2.38 16.62
CA GLU A 155 -10.61 -2.91 15.60
C GLU A 155 -11.15 -4.22 15.01
N ILE A 156 -11.21 -4.28 13.69
CA ILE A 156 -11.63 -5.48 12.97
C ILE A 156 -10.64 -5.81 11.84
N VAL A 157 -10.46 -7.10 11.60
CA VAL A 157 -9.73 -7.59 10.43
C VAL A 157 -10.76 -7.88 9.33
N LEU A 158 -10.80 -7.03 8.31
CA LEU A 158 -11.58 -7.29 7.10
C LEU A 158 -10.71 -8.04 6.09
N PRO A 159 -11.17 -9.18 5.55
CA PRO A 159 -10.48 -9.85 4.47
C PRO A 159 -10.48 -8.93 3.23
N PRO A 160 -9.31 -8.60 2.66
CA PRO A 160 -9.27 -7.82 1.44
C PRO A 160 -9.94 -8.60 0.30
N PRO A 161 -10.67 -7.95 -0.61
CA PRO A 161 -11.19 -8.61 -1.80
C PRO A 161 -10.04 -9.17 -2.63
N ALA A 162 -10.26 -10.32 -3.23
CA ALA A 162 -9.30 -10.94 -4.14
C ALA A 162 -9.11 -10.07 -5.40
N ALA A 163 -7.97 -10.22 -6.07
CA ALA A 163 -7.65 -9.44 -7.27
C ALA A 163 -8.72 -9.59 -8.38
N GLU A 164 -9.31 -10.78 -8.49
CA GLU A 164 -10.34 -11.13 -9.46
C GLU A 164 -11.71 -10.50 -9.13
N GLU A 165 -11.92 -10.11 -7.89
CA GLU A 165 -13.15 -9.44 -7.44
C GLU A 165 -13.08 -7.91 -7.64
N LEU A 166 -11.89 -7.38 -7.92
CA LEU A 166 -11.69 -5.96 -8.20
C LEU A 166 -12.13 -5.63 -9.62
N ALA A 167 -12.96 -4.58 -9.76
CA ALA A 167 -13.34 -4.13 -11.09
C ALA A 167 -12.14 -3.55 -11.83
N PRO A 168 -12.05 -3.78 -13.14
CA PRO A 168 -11.07 -3.09 -13.95
C PRO A 168 -11.20 -1.56 -13.86
N TYR A 169 -10.07 -0.88 -13.84
CA TYR A 169 -9.94 0.55 -14.04
C TYR A 169 -8.86 0.81 -15.09
N ARG A 170 -8.83 1.99 -15.65
CA ARG A 170 -7.87 2.33 -16.71
C ARG A 170 -6.43 2.32 -16.16
N GLN A 171 -5.65 1.35 -16.59
CA GLN A 171 -4.19 1.27 -16.36
C GLN A 171 -3.45 1.70 -17.62
N VAL A 172 -2.35 2.44 -17.46
CA VAL A 172 -1.59 2.97 -18.61
C VAL A 172 -1.11 1.90 -19.59
N ARG A 173 -0.94 0.65 -19.11
CA ARG A 173 -0.48 -0.49 -19.92
C ARG A 173 -1.58 -1.51 -20.25
N GLU A 174 -2.84 -1.20 -19.93
CA GLU A 174 -3.96 -2.12 -20.11
C GLU A 174 -4.10 -2.64 -21.53
N ALA A 175 -3.85 -1.80 -22.53
CA ALA A 175 -3.93 -2.20 -23.95
C ALA A 175 -2.93 -3.32 -24.33
N GLN A 176 -1.83 -3.45 -23.59
CA GLN A 176 -0.78 -4.44 -23.85
C GLN A 176 -0.83 -5.65 -22.92
N LEU A 177 -1.22 -5.44 -21.67
CA LEU A 177 -1.13 -6.44 -20.60
C LEU A 177 -2.49 -6.94 -20.11
N GLY A 178 -3.59 -6.29 -20.51
CA GLY A 178 -4.86 -6.45 -19.83
C GLY A 178 -4.84 -5.81 -18.44
N PHE A 179 -5.95 -5.93 -17.72
CA PHE A 179 -6.05 -5.44 -16.36
C PHE A 179 -5.31 -6.35 -15.36
N ILE A 180 -4.53 -5.74 -14.46
CA ILE A 180 -3.82 -6.44 -13.39
C ILE A 180 -4.35 -5.96 -12.04
N GLY A 181 -5.15 -6.79 -11.36
CA GLY A 181 -5.82 -6.44 -10.09
C GLY A 181 -4.97 -6.61 -8.84
N SER A 182 -3.82 -7.31 -8.92
CA SER A 182 -2.99 -7.65 -7.74
C SER A 182 -1.97 -6.59 -7.35
N LEU A 183 -2.03 -5.39 -7.95
CA LEU A 183 -1.01 -4.36 -7.76
C LEU A 183 -1.17 -3.61 -6.43
N SER A 184 -0.10 -2.92 -6.04
CA SER A 184 -0.14 -1.98 -4.92
C SER A 184 -1.06 -0.80 -5.22
N VAL A 185 -1.51 -0.14 -4.16
CA VAL A 185 -2.37 1.06 -4.27
C VAL A 185 -1.72 2.21 -5.03
N LEU A 186 -0.40 2.22 -5.19
CA LEU A 186 0.30 3.20 -6.03
C LEU A 186 -0.16 3.16 -7.48
N ASP A 187 -0.46 1.95 -8.01
CA ASP A 187 -0.98 1.85 -9.37
C ASP A 187 -2.33 2.56 -9.51
N LEU A 188 -3.22 2.38 -8.54
CA LEU A 188 -4.51 3.09 -8.50
C LEU A 188 -4.32 4.61 -8.41
N ILE A 189 -3.44 5.08 -7.52
CA ILE A 189 -3.15 6.51 -7.30
C ILE A 189 -2.57 7.14 -8.57
N PHE A 190 -1.56 6.55 -9.18
CA PHE A 190 -0.90 7.13 -10.35
C PHE A 190 -1.75 7.10 -11.62
N ASN A 191 -2.66 6.12 -11.76
CA ASN A 191 -3.57 6.06 -12.91
C ASN A 191 -4.85 6.89 -12.72
N LEU A 192 -5.45 6.93 -11.53
CA LEU A 192 -6.75 7.55 -11.28
C LEU A 192 -6.68 8.87 -10.49
N GLY A 193 -5.59 9.11 -9.74
CA GLY A 193 -5.48 10.30 -8.90
C GLY A 193 -6.67 10.48 -7.96
N PRO A 194 -7.36 11.63 -8.00
CA PRO A 194 -8.53 11.89 -7.15
C PRO A 194 -9.68 10.90 -7.34
N GLU A 195 -9.81 10.28 -8.53
CA GLU A 195 -10.85 9.29 -8.80
C GLU A 195 -10.61 7.96 -8.09
N ALA A 196 -9.40 7.73 -7.56
CA ALA A 196 -9.09 6.57 -6.73
C ALA A 196 -10.07 6.41 -5.56
N GLN A 197 -10.54 7.53 -4.99
CA GLN A 197 -11.53 7.54 -3.91
C GLN A 197 -12.87 6.95 -4.37
N LEU A 198 -13.34 7.31 -5.56
CA LEU A 198 -14.59 6.79 -6.13
C LEU A 198 -14.49 5.29 -6.42
N TYR A 199 -13.33 4.87 -6.92
CA TYR A 199 -13.04 3.46 -7.15
C TYR A 199 -13.10 2.67 -5.85
N LEU A 200 -12.41 3.12 -4.79
CA LEU A 200 -12.39 2.46 -3.49
C LEU A 200 -13.78 2.40 -2.86
N ASP A 201 -14.59 3.47 -2.97
CA ASP A 201 -15.97 3.49 -2.47
C ASP A 201 -16.82 2.43 -3.18
N SER A 202 -16.77 2.39 -4.49
CA SER A 202 -17.50 1.38 -5.29
C SER A 202 -17.06 -0.05 -4.98
N ALA A 203 -15.75 -0.29 -4.86
CA ALA A 203 -15.20 -1.60 -4.55
C ALA A 203 -15.57 -2.06 -3.13
N ALA A 204 -15.48 -1.16 -2.13
CA ALA A 204 -15.86 -1.46 -0.76
C ALA A 204 -17.34 -1.79 -0.62
N ARG A 205 -18.22 -1.04 -1.29
CA ARG A 205 -19.66 -1.36 -1.31
C ARG A 205 -19.94 -2.73 -1.88
N ARG A 206 -19.31 -3.08 -2.98
CA ARG A 206 -19.47 -4.43 -3.56
C ARG A 206 -18.98 -5.53 -2.64
N ALA A 207 -17.82 -5.34 -2.01
CA ALA A 207 -17.22 -6.36 -1.15
C ALA A 207 -17.96 -6.55 0.20
N TYR A 208 -18.54 -5.48 0.77
CA TYR A 208 -18.97 -5.50 2.17
C TYR A 208 -20.44 -5.12 2.40
N THR A 209 -21.22 -4.74 1.37
CA THR A 209 -22.68 -4.52 1.52
C THR A 209 -23.54 -5.61 0.90
N SER A 210 -22.97 -6.50 0.09
CA SER A 210 -23.73 -7.55 -0.62
C SER A 210 -23.76 -8.90 0.12
N LYS A 211 -23.54 -8.89 1.46
CA LYS A 211 -23.65 -10.11 2.28
C LYS A 211 -24.77 -10.00 3.29
#